data_b429939de6cd8c9010360e74e47854d6
#
_entry.id   b429939de6cd8c9010360e74e47854d6
#
_cell.length_a   1.000
_cell.length_b   1.000
_cell.length_c   1.000
_cell.angle_alpha   90.00
_cell.angle_beta   90.00
_cell.angle_gamma   90.00
#
_symmetry.space_group_name_H-M   'P 1'
#
loop_
_entity.id
_entity.type
_entity.pdbx_description
1 polymer ?
#
loop_
_entity_poly.entity_id
_entity_poly.type
_entity_poly.pdbx_seq_one_letter_code
_entity_poly.pdbx_strand_id
1 'polypeptide(L)'
;MKNNTKNKEKLDSQSSNLINKNIELISELFPNCITESLDGQSIDFELLKQELSKDIVDGNKERYRLEWPGKREAILSANSPTNKTLRPIRDDSVDFDTTENLYIEGDNLEVLKILQESYLSKIKLIYIDPPYNTGKDFVYKDNFNIDAEEELIDSGQKNEYNERLVSNPDTAGRYHSDWLSMMYPRLKLARNLMTDDGIIFISIDDNEIHNLRKICDEIFGTNNFIANTVRRRRLSQANLTKNISTIHEYILIYSKSSKTVLNKIKPKIDESEYKNPDNDPRGPYVTMPCTNKGGAKYTITTTSGKKIEEEWRFKIETYKKLEAENRIFFPRNGEGKPRYKIFLNEKKEKGILPNTWWDSISSNQEATTELKKLFDDKLYFDFPKPVDLIQFIVELSTNKEDIVLDFFSGSSTTAHAVMNCNSVDKGNRKFIMVQLPEKIEENLIAYKDGYKNISQISKERIRRSGRKIKNDTNAKIDYGFRVYQLDSSNMEETNLKIQDYNQSELDLLENNIKPDRTDNDLLTQLILNWGLPLSLKIESFEVEAKLVYKVANSLYACFDDDIDEKFAKTIAKEKPLRIVFKDSSFKNDNAKSNVKQLLKQLSPETEMKVI
;
A
#
# COMPACT_ATOMS: atom_id res chain seq x y z
N MET A 1 23.05 -44.21 -22.45
CA MET A 1 21.64 -44.42 -22.81
C MET A 1 20.78 -44.17 -21.59
N LYS A 2 20.15 -43.00 -21.50
CA LYS A 2 19.02 -42.74 -20.60
C LYS A 2 18.00 -41.90 -21.38
N ASN A 3 16.85 -42.50 -21.54
CA ASN A 3 15.73 -42.06 -22.33
C ASN A 3 15.20 -40.73 -21.83
N ASN A 4 15.19 -39.74 -22.71
CA ASN A 4 14.32 -38.56 -22.62
C ASN A 4 12.90 -38.99 -23.03
N THR A 5 12.08 -39.38 -22.10
CA THR A 5 10.64 -39.46 -22.28
C THR A 5 10.06 -38.06 -22.08
N LYS A 6 9.61 -37.47 -23.19
CA LYS A 6 8.66 -36.35 -23.18
C LYS A 6 7.46 -36.78 -22.34
N ASN A 7 7.23 -36.13 -21.21
CA ASN A 7 5.94 -36.19 -20.54
C ASN A 7 4.88 -35.61 -21.49
N LYS A 8 4.17 -36.47 -22.20
CA LYS A 8 2.86 -36.17 -22.72
C LYS A 8 1.97 -35.96 -21.48
N GLU A 9 1.38 -34.79 -21.35
CA GLU A 9 0.25 -34.57 -20.44
C GLU A 9 -0.79 -35.63 -20.72
N LYS A 10 -0.84 -36.65 -19.88
CA LYS A 10 -1.98 -37.57 -19.81
C LYS A 10 -3.11 -36.75 -19.20
N LEU A 11 -4.21 -36.60 -19.94
CA LEU A 11 -5.49 -36.18 -19.37
C LEU A 11 -5.76 -37.10 -18.17
N ASP A 12 -5.87 -36.47 -17.00
CA ASP A 12 -6.22 -37.16 -15.78
C ASP A 12 -7.64 -37.71 -15.96
N SER A 13 -7.79 -39.02 -15.97
CA SER A 13 -9.09 -39.71 -16.17
C SER A 13 -9.93 -39.74 -14.88
N GLN A 14 -9.47 -39.11 -13.81
CA GLN A 14 -10.23 -38.96 -12.57
C GLN A 14 -10.93 -37.60 -12.55
N SER A 15 -12.18 -37.58 -12.05
CA SER A 15 -12.88 -36.34 -11.75
C SER A 15 -12.08 -35.49 -10.76
N SER A 16 -12.07 -34.16 -10.95
CA SER A 16 -11.34 -33.23 -10.07
C SER A 16 -11.67 -33.48 -8.60
N ASN A 17 -10.63 -33.58 -7.77
CA ASN A 17 -10.79 -33.71 -6.32
C ASN A 17 -11.37 -32.40 -5.76
N LEU A 18 -12.66 -32.40 -5.48
CA LEU A 18 -13.40 -31.24 -4.97
C LEU A 18 -12.88 -30.77 -3.60
N ILE A 19 -12.33 -31.69 -2.79
CA ILE A 19 -11.78 -31.35 -1.47
C ILE A 19 -10.53 -30.49 -1.65
N ASN A 20 -9.60 -30.90 -2.50
CA ASN A 20 -8.38 -30.13 -2.76
C ASN A 20 -8.71 -28.75 -3.34
N LYS A 21 -9.67 -28.68 -4.27
CA LYS A 21 -10.12 -27.41 -4.83
C LYS A 21 -10.76 -26.48 -3.79
N ASN A 22 -11.53 -27.03 -2.85
CA ASN A 22 -12.10 -26.25 -1.76
C ASN A 22 -11.03 -25.77 -0.77
N ILE A 23 -10.01 -26.59 -0.48
CA ILE A 23 -8.85 -26.20 0.32
C ILE A 23 -8.08 -25.06 -0.37
N GLU A 24 -7.85 -25.14 -1.68
CA GLU A 24 -7.22 -24.06 -2.46
C GLU A 24 -8.02 -22.75 -2.36
N LEU A 25 -9.34 -22.78 -2.56
CA LEU A 25 -10.20 -21.59 -2.45
C LEU A 25 -10.18 -20.98 -1.04
N ILE A 26 -10.23 -21.81 -0.01
CA ILE A 26 -10.13 -21.33 1.39
C ILE A 26 -8.73 -20.78 1.66
N SER A 27 -7.68 -21.38 1.09
CA SER A 27 -6.31 -20.88 1.24
C SER A 27 -6.08 -19.52 0.60
N GLU A 28 -6.78 -19.21 -0.48
CA GLU A 28 -6.75 -17.88 -1.10
C GLU A 28 -7.42 -16.81 -0.23
N LEU A 29 -8.54 -17.16 0.43
CA LEU A 29 -9.28 -16.25 1.30
C LEU A 29 -8.66 -16.11 2.69
N PHE A 30 -8.29 -17.23 3.30
CA PHE A 30 -7.79 -17.33 4.67
C PHE A 30 -6.47 -18.14 4.73
N PRO A 31 -5.34 -17.58 4.26
CA PRO A 31 -4.06 -18.30 4.23
C PRO A 31 -3.57 -18.73 5.61
N ASN A 32 -3.95 -17.98 6.65
CA ASN A 32 -3.66 -18.28 8.05
C ASN A 32 -4.36 -19.52 8.58
N CYS A 33 -5.42 -19.98 7.91
CA CYS A 33 -6.16 -21.18 8.29
C CYS A 33 -5.59 -22.48 7.66
N ILE A 34 -4.48 -22.39 6.92
CA ILE A 34 -3.84 -23.56 6.32
C ILE A 34 -2.80 -24.14 7.28
N THR A 35 -2.80 -25.45 7.42
CA THR A 35 -1.86 -26.19 8.26
C THR A 35 -1.29 -27.39 7.51
N GLU A 36 -0.15 -27.89 7.96
CA GLU A 36 0.47 -29.10 7.44
C GLU A 36 -0.25 -30.35 7.98
N SER A 37 -0.45 -31.34 7.12
CA SER A 37 -0.99 -32.66 7.43
C SER A 37 -0.12 -33.73 6.81
N LEU A 38 -0.25 -34.97 7.25
CA LEU A 38 0.48 -36.14 6.70
C LEU A 38 0.19 -36.33 5.20
N ASP A 39 -1.00 -35.97 4.75
CA ASP A 39 -1.47 -36.11 3.37
C ASP A 39 -1.35 -34.82 2.55
N GLY A 40 -0.67 -33.77 3.06
CA GLY A 40 -0.50 -32.48 2.40
C GLY A 40 -1.06 -31.31 3.21
N GLN A 41 -1.66 -30.31 2.54
CA GLN A 41 -2.28 -29.16 3.20
C GLN A 41 -3.68 -29.48 3.71
N SER A 42 -4.02 -29.01 4.90
CA SER A 42 -5.37 -29.12 5.47
C SER A 42 -5.81 -27.79 6.10
N ILE A 43 -7.10 -27.68 6.43
CA ILE A 43 -7.67 -26.49 7.04
C ILE A 43 -7.68 -26.61 8.56
N ASP A 44 -7.21 -25.59 9.25
CA ASP A 44 -7.43 -25.40 10.67
C ASP A 44 -8.82 -24.83 10.90
N PHE A 45 -9.79 -25.72 11.18
CA PHE A 45 -11.18 -25.32 11.38
C PHE A 45 -11.41 -24.45 12.62
N GLU A 46 -10.58 -24.56 13.66
CA GLU A 46 -10.69 -23.72 14.86
C GLU A 46 -10.27 -22.28 14.55
N LEU A 47 -9.20 -22.12 13.77
CA LEU A 47 -8.78 -20.81 13.31
C LEU A 47 -9.75 -20.22 12.28
N LEU A 48 -10.24 -21.04 11.35
CA LEU A 48 -11.27 -20.61 10.39
C LEU A 48 -12.56 -20.19 11.11
N LYS A 49 -12.94 -20.90 12.17
CA LYS A 49 -14.09 -20.52 13.00
C LYS A 49 -13.87 -19.18 13.71
N GLN A 50 -12.64 -18.89 14.17
CA GLN A 50 -12.31 -17.59 14.74
C GLN A 50 -12.39 -16.47 13.69
N GLU A 51 -11.90 -16.70 12.46
CA GLU A 51 -12.00 -15.74 11.37
C GLU A 51 -13.45 -15.38 10.98
N LEU A 52 -14.35 -16.32 11.17
CA LEU A 52 -15.78 -16.17 10.86
C LEU A 52 -16.64 -15.81 12.07
N SER A 53 -16.05 -15.68 13.27
CA SER A 53 -16.78 -15.37 14.51
C SER A 53 -16.58 -13.91 14.93
N LYS A 54 -17.61 -13.31 15.49
CA LYS A 54 -17.55 -12.00 16.15
C LYS A 54 -17.00 -12.06 17.57
N ASP A 55 -16.99 -13.25 18.18
CA ASP A 55 -16.52 -13.51 19.53
C ASP A 55 -15.28 -14.40 19.53
N ILE A 56 -14.52 -14.41 20.64
CA ILE A 56 -13.34 -15.26 20.80
C ILE A 56 -13.77 -16.74 20.85
N VAL A 57 -13.10 -17.57 20.05
CA VAL A 57 -13.34 -19.01 19.98
C VAL A 57 -12.23 -19.75 20.71
N ASP A 58 -12.57 -20.61 21.68
CA ASP A 58 -11.63 -21.49 22.39
C ASP A 58 -11.32 -22.75 21.58
N GLY A 59 -10.04 -23.09 21.45
CA GLY A 59 -9.58 -24.29 20.76
C GLY A 59 -8.21 -24.75 21.25
N ASN A 60 -8.06 -26.06 21.49
CA ASN A 60 -6.83 -26.68 21.98
C ASN A 60 -6.39 -27.78 21.01
N LYS A 61 -5.47 -27.46 20.08
CA LYS A 61 -4.69 -28.49 19.35
C LYS A 61 -3.29 -28.00 19.07
N GLU A 62 -2.28 -28.80 19.39
CA GLU A 62 -0.89 -28.50 19.03
C GLU A 62 -0.70 -28.55 17.52
N ARG A 63 -0.26 -27.41 16.93
CA ARG A 63 0.09 -27.27 15.52
C ARG A 63 1.21 -26.25 15.39
N TYR A 64 1.99 -26.33 14.33
CA TYR A 64 3.01 -25.34 14.04
C TYR A 64 2.37 -24.02 13.64
N ARG A 65 2.40 -23.04 14.55
CA ARG A 65 1.93 -21.67 14.33
C ARG A 65 2.61 -20.73 15.30
N LEU A 66 2.66 -19.46 14.96
CA LEU A 66 3.08 -18.43 15.90
C LEU A 66 1.91 -18.08 16.83
N GLU A 67 2.10 -18.27 18.14
CA GLU A 67 1.14 -17.88 19.18
C GLU A 67 1.77 -16.85 20.09
N TRP A 68 0.95 -15.87 20.51
CA TRP A 68 1.33 -14.87 21.51
C TRP A 68 0.10 -14.42 22.30
N PRO A 69 0.28 -13.90 23.54
CA PRO A 69 -0.80 -13.30 24.32
C PRO A 69 -1.41 -12.09 23.58
N GLY A 70 -2.72 -12.14 23.27
CA GLY A 70 -3.42 -11.11 22.52
C GLY A 70 -3.68 -11.42 21.03
N LYS A 71 -3.24 -12.58 20.52
CA LYS A 71 -3.44 -12.92 19.09
C LYS A 71 -4.92 -12.97 18.69
N ARG A 72 -5.77 -13.56 19.54
CA ARG A 72 -7.21 -13.68 19.24
C ARG A 72 -7.90 -12.34 19.23
N GLU A 73 -7.55 -11.46 20.15
CA GLU A 73 -8.02 -10.09 20.20
C GLU A 73 -7.57 -9.31 18.96
N ALA A 74 -6.33 -9.49 18.51
CA ALA A 74 -5.81 -8.87 17.29
C ALA A 74 -6.57 -9.35 16.03
N ILE A 75 -6.93 -10.64 15.94
CA ILE A 75 -7.76 -11.18 14.86
C ILE A 75 -9.16 -10.55 14.90
N LEU A 76 -9.77 -10.49 16.08
CA LEU A 76 -11.10 -9.92 16.29
C LEU A 76 -11.12 -8.43 15.94
N SER A 77 -10.12 -7.67 16.35
CA SER A 77 -9.97 -6.24 16.05
C SER A 77 -9.96 -5.97 14.54
N ALA A 78 -9.28 -6.80 13.75
CA ALA A 78 -9.29 -6.66 12.29
C ALA A 78 -10.69 -6.88 11.68
N ASN A 79 -11.51 -7.74 12.30
CA ASN A 79 -12.84 -8.10 11.81
C ASN A 79 -13.94 -7.18 12.35
N SER A 80 -13.68 -6.44 13.42
CA SER A 80 -14.66 -5.54 14.04
C SER A 80 -14.89 -4.31 13.16
N PRO A 81 -16.14 -3.94 12.85
CA PRO A 81 -16.43 -2.72 12.11
C PRO A 81 -16.04 -1.48 12.91
N THR A 82 -15.93 -0.35 12.24
CA THR A 82 -15.73 0.96 12.86
C THR A 82 -16.95 1.84 12.65
N ASN A 83 -17.26 2.68 13.65
CA ASN A 83 -18.28 3.72 13.56
C ASN A 83 -17.69 5.08 13.17
N LYS A 84 -16.37 5.13 12.96
CA LYS A 84 -15.67 6.36 12.58
C LYS A 84 -15.88 6.69 11.09
N THR A 85 -15.62 7.93 10.74
CA THR A 85 -15.68 8.43 9.36
C THR A 85 -14.49 9.33 9.06
N LEU A 86 -14.39 9.79 7.82
CA LEU A 86 -13.37 10.75 7.39
C LEU A 86 -14.01 12.11 7.15
N ARG A 87 -13.40 13.16 7.70
CA ARG A 87 -13.78 14.56 7.47
C ARG A 87 -12.78 15.23 6.54
N PRO A 88 -13.21 15.89 5.47
CA PRO A 88 -12.32 16.59 4.55
C PRO A 88 -11.84 17.90 5.17
N ILE A 89 -10.54 18.16 5.13
CA ILE A 89 -9.90 19.40 5.57
C ILE A 89 -9.46 20.16 4.32
N ARG A 90 -10.37 20.92 3.71
CA ARG A 90 -10.15 21.60 2.42
C ARG A 90 -9.04 22.64 2.49
N ASP A 91 -8.96 23.41 3.58
CA ASP A 91 -7.98 24.48 3.76
C ASP A 91 -6.54 23.97 3.88
N ASP A 92 -6.36 22.72 4.29
CA ASP A 92 -5.05 22.06 4.41
C ASP A 92 -4.69 21.22 3.18
N SER A 93 -5.63 21.11 2.23
CA SER A 93 -5.48 20.36 0.98
C SER A 93 -4.85 21.23 -0.11
N VAL A 94 -4.39 20.57 -1.17
CA VAL A 94 -3.92 21.22 -2.41
C VAL A 94 -4.74 20.65 -3.56
N ASP A 95 -5.40 21.52 -4.32
CA ASP A 95 -6.25 21.16 -5.47
C ASP A 95 -7.33 20.10 -5.14
N PHE A 96 -8.02 20.28 -4.00
CA PHE A 96 -8.92 19.28 -3.40
C PHE A 96 -9.92 18.67 -4.40
N ASP A 97 -10.54 19.45 -5.27
CA ASP A 97 -11.61 18.96 -6.13
C ASP A 97 -11.11 18.15 -7.34
N THR A 98 -9.83 18.30 -7.71
CA THR A 98 -9.26 17.74 -8.93
C THR A 98 -8.17 16.68 -8.69
N THR A 99 -7.46 16.73 -7.56
CA THR A 99 -6.40 15.76 -7.23
C THR A 99 -6.97 14.38 -6.92
N GLU A 100 -6.21 13.36 -7.29
CA GLU A 100 -6.51 11.96 -6.97
C GLU A 100 -5.69 11.40 -5.80
N ASN A 101 -4.76 12.20 -5.24
CA ASN A 101 -3.91 11.80 -4.11
C ASN A 101 -4.58 12.09 -2.77
N LEU A 102 -4.34 11.24 -1.77
CA LEU A 102 -4.95 11.34 -0.45
C LEU A 102 -3.90 11.40 0.65
N TYR A 103 -4.19 12.22 1.66
CA TYR A 103 -3.50 12.24 2.94
C TYR A 103 -4.53 12.12 4.07
N ILE A 104 -4.42 11.12 4.92
CA ILE A 104 -5.42 10.82 5.96
C ILE A 104 -4.73 10.89 7.33
N GLU A 105 -5.23 11.78 8.18
CA GLU A 105 -4.80 11.91 9.59
C GLU A 105 -5.65 11.03 10.49
N GLY A 106 -5.01 10.17 11.26
CA GLY A 106 -5.69 9.31 12.24
C GLY A 106 -4.99 7.99 12.46
N ASP A 107 -5.54 7.18 13.34
CA ASP A 107 -5.09 5.81 13.57
C ASP A 107 -5.23 4.97 12.29
N ASN A 108 -4.15 4.32 11.93
CA ASN A 108 -4.09 3.58 10.69
C ASN A 108 -4.94 2.30 10.70
N LEU A 109 -5.22 1.68 11.86
CA LEU A 109 -6.12 0.53 11.95
C LEU A 109 -7.55 0.94 11.55
N GLU A 110 -8.05 2.02 12.14
CA GLU A 110 -9.39 2.54 11.85
C GLU A 110 -9.50 3.05 10.40
N VAL A 111 -8.47 3.77 9.93
CA VAL A 111 -8.41 4.21 8.52
C VAL A 111 -8.41 3.03 7.56
N LEU A 112 -7.64 1.97 7.83
CA LEU A 112 -7.62 0.78 7.00
C LEU A 112 -8.99 0.06 6.97
N LYS A 113 -9.76 0.07 8.06
CA LYS A 113 -11.15 -0.43 8.08
C LYS A 113 -12.05 0.39 7.16
N ILE A 114 -12.00 1.72 7.26
CA ILE A 114 -12.80 2.61 6.41
C ILE A 114 -12.44 2.45 4.92
N LEU A 115 -11.15 2.32 4.61
CA LEU A 115 -10.69 2.14 3.24
C LEU A 115 -11.16 0.82 2.60
N GLN A 116 -11.57 -0.20 3.39
CA GLN A 116 -12.14 -1.44 2.82
C GLN A 116 -13.36 -1.15 1.94
N GLU A 117 -14.20 -0.17 2.30
CA GLU A 117 -15.40 0.16 1.53
C GLU A 117 -15.08 0.60 0.10
N SER A 118 -14.08 1.46 -0.06
CA SER A 118 -13.79 2.15 -1.33
C SER A 118 -12.60 1.59 -2.09
N TYR A 119 -11.66 0.95 -1.41
CA TYR A 119 -10.36 0.54 -1.98
C TYR A 119 -10.08 -0.96 -1.90
N LEU A 120 -11.08 -1.79 -1.61
CA LEU A 120 -10.93 -3.25 -1.62
C LEU A 120 -10.37 -3.72 -2.98
N SER A 121 -9.27 -4.48 -2.93
CA SER A 121 -8.58 -5.00 -4.12
C SER A 121 -8.18 -3.95 -5.18
N LYS A 122 -7.82 -2.72 -4.75
CA LYS A 122 -7.42 -1.62 -5.66
C LYS A 122 -5.96 -1.17 -5.49
N ILE A 123 -5.29 -1.52 -4.40
CA ILE A 123 -3.94 -1.06 -4.09
C ILE A 123 -2.90 -1.99 -4.73
N LYS A 124 -2.06 -1.45 -5.61
CA LYS A 124 -1.01 -2.23 -6.28
C LYS A 124 0.23 -2.38 -5.42
N LEU A 125 0.67 -1.31 -4.77
CA LEU A 125 1.86 -1.28 -3.92
C LEU A 125 1.50 -0.78 -2.53
N ILE A 126 1.92 -1.54 -1.52
CA ILE A 126 1.98 -1.06 -0.15
C ILE A 126 3.46 -0.99 0.26
N TYR A 127 3.88 0.17 0.75
CA TYR A 127 5.16 0.33 1.43
C TYR A 127 4.89 0.82 2.84
N ILE A 128 5.53 0.23 3.84
CA ILE A 128 5.44 0.67 5.22
C ILE A 128 6.78 0.61 5.94
N ASP A 129 6.94 1.55 6.87
CA ASP A 129 8.06 1.66 7.78
C ASP A 129 7.53 1.69 9.23
N PRO A 130 7.08 0.54 9.78
CA PRO A 130 6.49 0.48 11.11
C PRO A 130 7.54 0.71 12.21
N PRO A 131 7.14 0.96 13.47
CA PRO A 131 8.05 0.98 14.60
C PRO A 131 8.87 -0.32 14.69
N TYR A 132 10.19 -0.20 14.90
CA TYR A 132 11.11 -1.36 14.92
C TYR A 132 11.17 -2.08 16.25
N ASN A 133 10.42 -1.62 17.23
CA ASN A 133 10.38 -2.17 18.59
C ASN A 133 11.77 -2.13 19.28
N THR A 134 12.42 -0.98 19.28
CA THR A 134 13.78 -0.79 19.83
C THR A 134 13.79 -0.49 21.32
N GLY A 135 12.64 -0.60 22.00
CA GLY A 135 12.46 -0.28 23.42
C GLY A 135 12.18 1.19 23.71
N LYS A 136 12.29 2.06 22.71
CA LYS A 136 11.95 3.49 22.76
C LYS A 136 10.79 3.85 21.86
N ASP A 137 10.41 2.95 20.98
CA ASP A 137 9.33 3.15 20.01
C ASP A 137 7.97 3.09 20.71
N PHE A 138 7.03 3.90 20.22
CA PHE A 138 5.65 3.84 20.64
C PHE A 138 4.97 2.69 19.90
N VAL A 139 4.30 1.81 20.66
CA VAL A 139 3.43 0.76 20.13
C VAL A 139 1.99 1.20 20.40
N TYR A 140 1.15 1.19 19.39
CA TYR A 140 -0.27 1.48 19.53
C TYR A 140 -0.90 0.35 20.35
N LYS A 141 -1.49 0.68 21.52
CA LYS A 141 -2.29 -0.27 22.30
C LYS A 141 -3.74 -0.11 21.90
N ASP A 142 -4.17 -0.96 20.99
CA ASP A 142 -5.57 -1.08 20.63
C ASP A 142 -6.33 -1.67 21.82
N ASN A 143 -7.18 -0.87 22.49
CA ASN A 143 -7.98 -1.35 23.62
C ASN A 143 -9.19 -2.11 23.10
N PHE A 144 -9.29 -3.39 23.47
CA PHE A 144 -10.36 -4.28 23.03
C PHE A 144 -11.55 -4.40 24.03
N ASN A 145 -11.47 -3.73 25.19
CA ASN A 145 -12.52 -3.77 26.23
C ASN A 145 -13.15 -2.40 26.46
N ILE A 146 -14.44 -2.31 26.23
CA ILE A 146 -15.26 -1.09 26.35
C ILE A 146 -15.27 -0.57 27.80
N ASP A 147 -15.22 -1.45 28.81
CA ASP A 147 -15.30 -1.07 30.23
C ASP A 147 -14.01 -0.40 30.79
N ALA A 148 -12.88 -0.49 30.07
CA ALA A 148 -11.66 0.19 30.45
C ALA A 148 -11.55 1.63 29.88
N GLU A 149 -12.48 2.04 29.03
CA GLU A 149 -12.42 3.33 28.35
C GLU A 149 -12.71 4.52 29.27
N GLU A 150 -13.72 4.42 30.13
CA GLU A 150 -14.10 5.50 31.04
C GLU A 150 -13.00 5.79 32.07
N GLU A 151 -12.33 4.76 32.59
CA GLU A 151 -11.26 4.90 33.60
C GLU A 151 -9.96 5.51 33.03
N LEU A 152 -9.73 5.36 31.73
CA LEU A 152 -8.53 5.87 31.02
C LEU A 152 -8.70 7.31 30.53
N ILE A 153 -9.91 7.76 30.28
CA ILE A 153 -10.24 9.16 29.94
C ILE A 153 -10.07 10.04 31.18
N ASP A 154 -10.60 9.61 32.31
CA ASP A 154 -10.53 10.33 33.59
C ASP A 154 -9.10 10.43 34.15
N SER A 155 -8.23 9.46 33.82
CA SER A 155 -6.82 9.46 34.23
C SER A 155 -5.88 10.28 33.32
N GLY A 156 -6.38 10.84 32.21
CA GLY A 156 -5.59 11.61 31.23
C GLY A 156 -4.54 10.80 30.47
N GLN A 157 -4.66 9.48 30.45
CA GLN A 157 -3.72 8.58 29.78
C GLN A 157 -4.04 8.36 28.28
N LYS A 158 -5.13 8.92 27.77
CA LYS A 158 -5.48 8.93 26.36
C LYS A 158 -5.28 10.31 25.75
N ASN A 159 -4.91 10.36 24.47
CA ASN A 159 -4.84 11.60 23.72
C ASN A 159 -6.23 12.09 23.27
N GLU A 160 -6.31 13.25 22.62
CA GLU A 160 -7.54 13.83 22.06
C GLU A 160 -8.27 12.91 21.06
N TYR A 161 -7.57 11.89 20.53
CA TYR A 161 -8.11 10.89 19.60
C TYR A 161 -8.50 9.58 20.29
N ASN A 162 -8.52 9.57 21.62
CA ASN A 162 -8.90 8.42 22.43
C ASN A 162 -7.95 7.19 22.32
N GLU A 163 -6.69 7.41 21.95
CA GLU A 163 -5.70 6.36 21.70
C GLU A 163 -4.57 6.42 22.72
N ARG A 164 -4.13 5.26 23.17
CA ARG A 164 -3.03 5.13 24.10
C ARG A 164 -1.71 4.88 23.36
N LEU A 165 -0.90 5.91 23.25
CA LEU A 165 0.50 5.76 22.87
C LEU A 165 1.32 5.39 24.11
N VAL A 166 1.85 4.17 24.13
CA VAL A 166 2.67 3.70 25.24
C VAL A 166 4.03 3.26 24.74
N SER A 167 5.09 3.79 25.38
CA SER A 167 6.44 3.26 25.18
C SER A 167 6.44 1.76 25.50
N ASN A 168 7.00 0.94 24.63
CA ASN A 168 7.16 -0.50 24.82
C ASN A 168 8.62 -0.82 25.20
N PRO A 169 9.02 -0.67 26.49
CA PRO A 169 10.38 -0.95 26.90
C PRO A 169 10.69 -2.45 26.77
N ASP A 170 11.93 -2.79 26.45
CA ASP A 170 12.44 -4.16 26.36
C ASP A 170 12.28 -4.98 27.64
N THR A 171 12.06 -4.31 28.76
CA THR A 171 11.74 -4.92 30.07
C THR A 171 10.26 -5.25 30.24
N ALA A 172 9.38 -4.87 29.31
CA ALA A 172 7.97 -5.18 29.38
C ALA A 172 7.71 -6.68 29.17
N GLY A 173 6.88 -7.30 30.04
CA GLY A 173 6.57 -8.73 29.93
C GLY A 173 5.84 -9.14 28.64
N ARG A 174 5.35 -8.19 27.85
CA ARG A 174 4.66 -8.40 26.57
C ARG A 174 5.33 -7.69 25.39
N TYR A 175 6.60 -7.43 25.48
CA TYR A 175 7.38 -6.64 24.52
C TYR A 175 7.11 -6.97 23.03
N HIS A 176 7.32 -8.23 22.63
CA HIS A 176 7.03 -8.70 21.29
C HIS A 176 5.53 -8.89 21.02
N SER A 177 4.77 -9.31 22.05
CA SER A 177 3.33 -9.58 21.92
C SER A 177 2.53 -8.32 21.61
N ASP A 178 2.83 -7.21 22.27
CA ASP A 178 2.15 -5.93 22.03
C ASP A 178 2.44 -5.44 20.61
N TRP A 179 3.69 -5.57 20.14
CA TRP A 179 4.06 -5.23 18.77
C TRP A 179 3.35 -6.12 17.73
N LEU A 180 3.31 -7.42 17.98
CA LEU A 180 2.61 -8.37 17.11
C LEU A 180 1.11 -8.09 17.06
N SER A 181 0.50 -7.79 18.20
CA SER A 181 -0.94 -7.45 18.30
C SER A 181 -1.28 -6.16 17.56
N MET A 182 -0.37 -5.18 17.55
CA MET A 182 -0.50 -3.96 16.75
C MET A 182 -0.37 -4.23 15.25
N MET A 183 0.62 -5.02 14.83
CA MET A 183 0.92 -5.22 13.41
C MET A 183 -0.05 -6.16 12.71
N TYR A 184 -0.50 -7.22 13.37
CA TYR A 184 -1.30 -8.28 12.76
C TYR A 184 -2.59 -7.78 12.11
N PRO A 185 -3.48 -7.02 12.80
CA PRO A 185 -4.73 -6.54 12.22
C PRO A 185 -4.48 -5.59 11.05
N ARG A 186 -3.47 -4.74 11.13
CA ARG A 186 -3.10 -3.78 10.08
C ARG A 186 -2.63 -4.49 8.81
N LEU A 187 -1.77 -5.48 8.92
CA LEU A 187 -1.31 -6.29 7.79
C LEU A 187 -2.44 -7.11 7.15
N LYS A 188 -3.35 -7.65 7.98
CA LYS A 188 -4.54 -8.38 7.50
C LYS A 188 -5.46 -7.49 6.66
N LEU A 189 -5.79 -6.31 7.15
CA LEU A 189 -6.61 -5.34 6.41
C LEU A 189 -5.88 -4.83 5.16
N ALA A 190 -4.57 -4.57 5.26
CA ALA A 190 -3.75 -4.17 4.12
C ALA A 190 -3.78 -5.20 2.98
N ARG A 191 -3.70 -6.50 3.31
CA ARG A 191 -3.82 -7.57 2.31
C ARG A 191 -5.13 -7.52 1.52
N ASN A 192 -6.25 -7.23 2.19
CA ASN A 192 -7.55 -7.11 1.54
C ASN A 192 -7.61 -5.96 0.52
N LEU A 193 -6.92 -4.85 0.83
CA LEU A 193 -6.86 -3.69 -0.06
C LEU A 193 -6.02 -3.95 -1.32
N MET A 194 -5.07 -4.90 -1.28
CA MET A 194 -4.20 -5.18 -2.41
C MET A 194 -4.96 -5.77 -3.61
N THR A 195 -4.54 -5.39 -4.83
CA THR A 195 -4.94 -6.10 -6.06
C THR A 195 -4.42 -7.54 -6.04
N ASP A 196 -4.96 -8.44 -6.85
CA ASP A 196 -4.49 -9.83 -6.92
C ASP A 196 -3.00 -9.95 -7.26
N ASP A 197 -2.48 -9.02 -8.07
CA ASP A 197 -1.06 -8.89 -8.41
C ASP A 197 -0.33 -7.86 -7.54
N GLY A 198 -0.93 -7.48 -6.42
CA GLY A 198 -0.41 -6.51 -5.46
C GLY A 198 0.81 -7.01 -4.69
N ILE A 199 1.59 -6.07 -4.16
CA ILE A 199 2.85 -6.35 -3.46
C ILE A 199 3.01 -5.42 -2.26
N ILE A 200 3.59 -5.95 -1.18
CA ILE A 200 3.93 -5.18 0.02
C ILE A 200 5.43 -5.25 0.31
N PHE A 201 6.01 -4.11 0.64
CA PHE A 201 7.38 -3.96 1.13
C PHE A 201 7.34 -3.40 2.55
N ILE A 202 8.04 -4.04 3.47
CA ILE A 202 8.04 -3.68 4.89
C ILE A 202 9.49 -3.51 5.35
N SER A 203 9.86 -2.29 5.72
CA SER A 203 11.16 -2.02 6.34
C SER A 203 11.16 -2.49 7.79
N ILE A 204 12.25 -3.12 8.23
CA ILE A 204 12.40 -3.62 9.60
C ILE A 204 13.89 -3.88 9.90
N ASP A 205 14.26 -3.95 11.18
CA ASP A 205 15.60 -4.36 11.60
C ASP A 205 15.61 -5.71 12.33
N ASP A 206 16.76 -6.04 12.96
CA ASP A 206 16.99 -7.33 13.63
C ASP A 206 16.02 -7.59 14.80
N ASN A 207 15.41 -6.55 15.40
CA ASN A 207 14.56 -6.71 16.57
C ASN A 207 13.31 -7.55 16.27
N GLU A 208 12.63 -7.29 15.15
CA GLU A 208 11.33 -7.91 14.86
C GLU A 208 11.25 -8.62 13.49
N ILE A 209 12.32 -8.69 12.69
CA ILE A 209 12.30 -9.36 11.37
C ILE A 209 11.79 -10.80 11.45
N HIS A 210 12.17 -11.54 12.48
CA HIS A 210 11.80 -12.94 12.67
C HIS A 210 10.31 -13.12 13.01
N ASN A 211 9.74 -12.24 13.83
CA ASN A 211 8.32 -12.19 14.16
C ASN A 211 7.49 -11.69 12.99
N LEU A 212 7.93 -10.59 12.34
CA LEU A 212 7.29 -10.05 11.16
C LEU A 212 7.19 -11.08 10.04
N ARG A 213 8.28 -11.83 9.78
CA ARG A 213 8.28 -12.90 8.79
C ARG A 213 7.19 -13.94 9.07
N LYS A 214 7.03 -14.35 10.33
CA LYS A 214 6.04 -15.36 10.73
C LYS A 214 4.60 -14.88 10.58
N ILE A 215 4.29 -13.66 10.99
CA ILE A 215 2.92 -13.12 10.80
C ILE A 215 2.62 -12.85 9.32
N CYS A 216 3.61 -12.46 8.53
CA CYS A 216 3.42 -12.31 7.09
C CYS A 216 3.24 -13.66 6.38
N ASP A 217 3.96 -14.71 6.78
CA ASP A 217 3.75 -16.07 6.29
C ASP A 217 2.31 -16.54 6.58
N GLU A 218 1.76 -16.19 7.75
CA GLU A 218 0.39 -16.51 8.13
C GLU A 218 -0.64 -15.70 7.32
N ILE A 219 -0.43 -14.39 7.19
CA ILE A 219 -1.41 -13.49 6.57
C ILE A 219 -1.39 -13.58 5.04
N PHE A 220 -0.21 -13.56 4.42
CA PHE A 220 -0.06 -13.54 2.96
C PHE A 220 0.10 -14.94 2.35
N GLY A 221 0.47 -15.95 3.19
CA GLY A 221 0.82 -17.29 2.76
C GLY A 221 2.32 -17.43 2.45
N THR A 222 2.91 -18.54 2.88
CA THR A 222 4.36 -18.84 2.68
C THR A 222 4.78 -18.85 1.22
N ASN A 223 3.90 -19.31 0.32
CA ASN A 223 4.15 -19.36 -1.13
C ASN A 223 4.23 -17.97 -1.79
N ASN A 224 3.72 -16.94 -1.13
CA ASN A 224 3.72 -15.56 -1.62
C ASN A 224 4.89 -14.73 -1.08
N PHE A 225 5.79 -15.35 -0.33
CA PHE A 225 7.06 -14.73 0.04
C PHE A 225 7.95 -14.54 -1.19
N ILE A 226 8.39 -13.30 -1.45
CA ILE A 226 9.27 -12.99 -2.56
C ILE A 226 10.72 -12.96 -2.11
N ALA A 227 11.04 -12.11 -1.13
CA ALA A 227 12.41 -11.95 -0.66
C ALA A 227 12.47 -11.26 0.71
N ASN A 228 13.61 -11.48 1.40
CA ASN A 228 14.10 -10.61 2.45
C ASN A 228 15.36 -9.94 1.92
N THR A 229 15.31 -8.63 1.65
CA THR A 229 16.44 -7.89 1.09
C THR A 229 17.20 -7.18 2.19
N VAL A 230 18.50 -7.04 2.00
CA VAL A 230 19.40 -6.34 2.93
C VAL A 230 19.81 -5.02 2.31
N ARG A 231 19.56 -3.92 3.03
CA ARG A 231 19.95 -2.57 2.64
C ARG A 231 20.96 -2.00 3.62
N ARG A 232 21.99 -1.33 3.12
CA ARG A 232 22.94 -0.60 3.96
C ARG A 232 22.33 0.74 4.41
N ARG A 233 22.01 0.87 5.71
CA ARG A 233 21.43 2.10 6.29
C ARG A 233 22.45 3.14 6.75
N ARG A 234 23.71 2.72 7.02
CA ARG A 234 24.81 3.58 7.50
C ARG A 234 26.06 3.36 6.67
N LEU A 235 26.80 4.44 6.41
CA LEU A 235 28.06 4.40 5.67
C LEU A 235 29.25 4.02 6.57
N SER A 236 29.23 4.42 7.83
CA SER A 236 30.31 4.19 8.81
C SER A 236 29.91 3.20 9.88
N GLN A 237 30.90 2.52 10.44
CA GLN A 237 30.75 1.70 11.64
C GLN A 237 30.55 2.58 12.88
N ALA A 238 29.74 2.13 13.83
CA ALA A 238 29.58 2.81 15.10
C ALA A 238 30.78 2.46 16.02
N ASN A 239 31.55 3.45 16.42
CA ASN A 239 32.73 3.27 17.27
C ASN A 239 32.42 2.82 18.72
N LEU A 240 31.13 2.78 19.10
CA LEU A 240 30.69 2.49 20.47
C LEU A 240 30.10 1.08 20.65
N THR A 241 30.14 0.22 19.65
CA THR A 241 29.61 -1.14 19.77
C THR A 241 30.66 -2.07 20.39
N LYS A 242 30.28 -2.82 21.43
CA LYS A 242 31.18 -3.79 22.10
C LYS A 242 31.52 -5.00 21.22
N ASN A 243 30.65 -5.35 20.28
CA ASN A 243 30.78 -6.53 19.43
C ASN A 243 30.76 -6.12 17.94
N ILE A 244 29.75 -6.57 17.18
CA ILE A 244 29.59 -6.31 15.75
C ILE A 244 28.68 -5.10 15.55
N SER A 245 29.10 -4.16 14.70
CA SER A 245 28.29 -2.99 14.35
C SER A 245 27.29 -3.33 13.27
N THR A 246 26.01 -3.20 13.55
CA THR A 246 24.93 -3.38 12.58
C THR A 246 24.79 -2.11 11.73
N ILE A 247 25.04 -2.24 10.42
CA ILE A 247 24.99 -1.13 9.47
C ILE A 247 23.86 -1.29 8.43
N HIS A 248 23.03 -2.33 8.56
CA HIS A 248 21.98 -2.68 7.64
C HIS A 248 20.60 -2.66 8.31
N GLU A 249 19.60 -2.75 7.46
CA GLU A 249 18.21 -3.06 7.79
C GLU A 249 17.66 -3.99 6.71
N TYR A 250 16.51 -4.57 6.97
CA TYR A 250 15.84 -5.48 6.05
C TYR A 250 14.64 -4.81 5.39
N ILE A 251 14.30 -5.30 4.20
CA ILE A 251 13.02 -5.02 3.56
C ILE A 251 12.39 -6.37 3.22
N LEU A 252 11.32 -6.69 3.92
CA LEU A 252 10.56 -7.91 3.74
C LEU A 252 9.53 -7.71 2.63
N ILE A 253 9.44 -8.66 1.67
CA ILE A 253 8.64 -8.52 0.47
C ILE A 253 7.70 -9.69 0.31
N TYR A 254 6.40 -9.40 0.22
CA TYR A 254 5.34 -10.38 -0.06
C TYR A 254 4.46 -9.92 -1.21
N SER A 255 3.99 -10.89 -2.00
CA SER A 255 2.87 -10.69 -2.94
C SER A 255 1.53 -11.07 -2.31
N LYS A 256 0.43 -10.61 -2.89
CA LYS A 256 -0.90 -11.11 -2.53
C LYS A 256 -1.15 -12.50 -3.11
N SER A 257 -0.66 -12.75 -4.31
CA SER A 257 -0.80 -14.04 -4.99
C SER A 257 0.34 -14.30 -5.98
N SER A 258 0.35 -15.46 -6.62
CA SER A 258 1.31 -15.84 -7.66
C SER A 258 1.18 -15.02 -8.97
N LYS A 259 0.17 -14.17 -9.10
CA LYS A 259 -0.02 -13.29 -10.28
C LYS A 259 0.94 -12.10 -10.30
N THR A 260 1.61 -11.80 -9.18
CA THR A 260 2.53 -10.66 -9.05
C THR A 260 3.76 -10.85 -9.93
N VAL A 261 4.06 -9.85 -10.74
CA VAL A 261 5.26 -9.78 -11.58
C VAL A 261 5.97 -8.47 -11.31
N LEU A 262 7.25 -8.55 -10.97
CA LEU A 262 8.09 -7.36 -10.77
C LEU A 262 8.58 -6.79 -12.11
N ASN A 263 8.63 -5.48 -12.18
CA ASN A 263 9.21 -4.78 -13.33
C ASN A 263 10.73 -4.94 -13.35
N LYS A 264 11.28 -4.94 -14.54
CA LYS A 264 12.72 -4.86 -14.69
C LYS A 264 13.16 -3.40 -14.58
N ILE A 265 14.19 -3.18 -13.80
CA ILE A 265 14.80 -1.85 -13.63
C ILE A 265 15.96 -1.67 -14.60
N LYS A 266 16.25 -0.41 -14.91
CA LYS A 266 17.44 -0.09 -15.69
C LYS A 266 18.69 -0.37 -14.84
N PRO A 267 19.61 -1.24 -15.29
CA PRO A 267 20.83 -1.50 -14.54
C PRO A 267 21.72 -0.25 -14.48
N LYS A 268 22.35 0.00 -13.34
CA LYS A 268 23.48 0.92 -13.27
C LYS A 268 24.64 0.26 -14.03
N ILE A 269 25.00 0.80 -15.19
CA ILE A 269 26.04 0.24 -16.07
C ILE A 269 27.21 1.20 -16.03
N ASP A 270 28.42 0.69 -15.78
CA ASP A 270 29.64 1.43 -16.05
C ASP A 270 29.90 1.41 -17.57
N GLU A 271 29.51 2.51 -18.21
CA GLU A 271 29.64 2.64 -19.68
C GLU A 271 31.11 2.68 -20.13
N SER A 272 32.05 2.97 -19.24
CA SER A 272 33.48 3.01 -19.55
C SER A 272 34.07 1.63 -19.90
N GLU A 273 33.42 0.55 -19.44
CA GLU A 273 33.79 -0.83 -19.78
C GLU A 273 33.39 -1.22 -21.21
N TYR A 274 32.43 -0.50 -21.81
CA TYR A 274 31.87 -0.82 -23.13
C TYR A 274 32.69 -0.12 -24.21
N LYS A 275 33.22 -0.93 -25.15
CA LYS A 275 34.06 -0.46 -26.28
C LYS A 275 33.49 -1.01 -27.58
N ASN A 276 33.84 -0.34 -28.70
CA ASN A 276 33.45 -0.79 -30.02
C ASN A 276 34.70 -0.90 -30.93
N PRO A 277 35.59 -1.88 -30.66
CA PRO A 277 36.88 -1.98 -31.37
C PRO A 277 36.75 -2.40 -32.84
N ASP A 278 35.66 -3.01 -33.23
CA ASP A 278 35.39 -3.50 -34.60
C ASP A 278 34.31 -2.68 -35.33
N ASN A 279 33.94 -1.49 -34.79
CA ASN A 279 32.94 -0.60 -35.37
C ASN A 279 31.60 -1.30 -35.65
N ASP A 280 31.16 -2.19 -34.75
CA ASP A 280 29.87 -2.86 -34.86
C ASP A 280 28.73 -1.82 -34.88
N PRO A 281 27.81 -1.86 -35.88
CA PRO A 281 26.77 -0.85 -36.03
C PRO A 281 25.78 -0.81 -34.86
N ARG A 282 25.72 -1.85 -34.04
CA ARG A 282 24.88 -1.91 -32.82
C ARG A 282 25.46 -1.11 -31.66
N GLY A 283 26.71 -0.61 -31.79
CA GLY A 283 27.36 0.24 -30.82
C GLY A 283 28.31 -0.48 -29.85
N PRO A 284 28.69 0.18 -28.73
CA PRO A 284 29.65 -0.36 -27.78
C PRO A 284 29.16 -1.64 -27.10
N TYR A 285 30.08 -2.56 -26.81
CA TYR A 285 29.77 -3.83 -26.17
C TYR A 285 30.87 -4.27 -25.19
N VAL A 286 30.50 -5.15 -24.26
CA VAL A 286 31.42 -5.98 -23.48
C VAL A 286 31.37 -7.42 -23.99
N THR A 287 32.41 -8.22 -23.72
CA THR A 287 32.41 -9.62 -24.14
C THR A 287 32.40 -10.56 -22.94
N MET A 288 31.66 -11.67 -23.05
CA MET A 288 31.67 -12.75 -22.07
C MET A 288 32.16 -14.06 -22.69
N PRO A 289 32.85 -14.95 -21.93
CA PRO A 289 33.27 -16.24 -22.42
C PRO A 289 32.09 -17.10 -22.90
N CYS A 290 32.27 -17.77 -24.04
CA CYS A 290 31.34 -18.79 -24.51
C CYS A 290 31.55 -20.14 -23.81
N THR A 291 32.63 -20.34 -23.07
CA THR A 291 32.88 -21.55 -22.27
C THR A 291 32.09 -21.55 -20.98
N ASN A 292 31.61 -22.72 -20.55
CA ASN A 292 30.91 -22.90 -19.29
C ASN A 292 31.06 -24.35 -18.83
N LYS A 293 31.62 -24.57 -17.64
CA LYS A 293 31.79 -25.91 -17.05
C LYS A 293 30.41 -26.57 -16.85
N GLY A 294 30.25 -27.79 -17.32
CA GLY A 294 28.98 -28.52 -17.34
C GLY A 294 28.07 -28.15 -18.52
N GLY A 295 28.54 -27.38 -19.47
CA GLY A 295 27.83 -27.00 -20.69
C GLY A 295 27.83 -28.06 -21.79
N ALA A 296 27.30 -27.68 -22.99
CA ALA A 296 27.26 -28.58 -24.12
C ALA A 296 28.67 -28.79 -24.68
N LYS A 297 29.09 -30.04 -24.88
CA LYS A 297 30.43 -30.38 -25.40
C LYS A 297 30.40 -30.55 -26.93
N TYR A 298 31.15 -29.74 -27.63
CA TYR A 298 31.34 -29.83 -29.07
C TYR A 298 32.61 -29.08 -29.51
N THR A 299 33.07 -29.31 -30.77
CA THR A 299 34.20 -28.65 -31.38
C THR A 299 33.75 -27.47 -32.24
N ILE A 300 34.41 -26.33 -32.09
CA ILE A 300 34.28 -25.16 -32.98
C ILE A 300 35.58 -24.90 -33.73
N THR A 301 35.49 -24.22 -34.87
CA THR A 301 36.64 -23.74 -35.60
C THR A 301 36.75 -22.23 -35.49
N THR A 302 37.87 -21.71 -35.03
CA THR A 302 38.11 -20.26 -34.91
C THR A 302 38.30 -19.62 -36.28
N THR A 303 38.29 -18.28 -36.34
CA THR A 303 38.52 -17.53 -37.57
C THR A 303 39.93 -17.75 -38.15
N SER A 304 40.90 -18.17 -37.32
CA SER A 304 42.26 -18.58 -37.76
C SER A 304 42.35 -20.05 -38.20
N GLY A 305 41.25 -20.81 -38.20
CA GLY A 305 41.22 -22.23 -38.56
C GLY A 305 41.54 -23.20 -37.42
N LYS A 306 41.83 -22.73 -36.23
CA LYS A 306 42.12 -23.56 -35.05
C LYS A 306 40.86 -24.26 -34.55
N LYS A 307 40.93 -25.57 -34.34
CA LYS A 307 39.83 -26.35 -33.69
C LYS A 307 39.98 -26.32 -32.19
N ILE A 308 38.87 -26.00 -31.48
CA ILE A 308 38.80 -25.93 -30.04
C ILE A 308 37.63 -26.81 -29.59
N GLU A 309 37.89 -27.80 -28.76
CA GLU A 309 36.88 -28.64 -28.10
C GLU A 309 36.81 -28.23 -26.65
N GLU A 310 35.61 -27.81 -26.20
CA GLU A 310 35.36 -27.34 -24.85
C GLU A 310 33.90 -27.58 -24.45
N GLU A 311 33.61 -27.30 -23.20
CA GLU A 311 32.21 -27.22 -22.69
C GLU A 311 31.71 -25.81 -22.88
N TRP A 312 30.63 -25.68 -23.66
CA TRP A 312 30.10 -24.39 -24.10
C TRP A 312 28.84 -23.99 -23.40
N ARG A 313 28.67 -22.70 -23.16
CA ARG A 313 27.47 -22.09 -22.55
C ARG A 313 26.23 -22.29 -23.41
N PHE A 314 26.37 -22.28 -24.71
CA PHE A 314 25.29 -22.38 -25.67
C PHE A 314 25.26 -23.76 -26.32
N LYS A 315 24.07 -24.24 -26.72
CA LYS A 315 23.95 -25.37 -27.65
C LYS A 315 24.50 -24.97 -28.99
N ILE A 316 24.91 -25.94 -29.82
CA ILE A 316 25.56 -25.68 -31.09
C ILE A 316 24.67 -24.85 -32.04
N GLU A 317 23.38 -25.06 -32.03
CA GLU A 317 22.41 -24.29 -32.85
C GLU A 317 22.40 -22.81 -32.45
N THR A 318 22.37 -22.53 -31.14
CA THR A 318 22.40 -21.15 -30.59
C THR A 318 23.76 -20.50 -30.89
N TYR A 319 24.87 -21.25 -30.75
CA TYR A 319 26.18 -20.74 -31.07
C TYR A 319 26.27 -20.30 -32.54
N LYS A 320 25.84 -21.16 -33.47
CA LYS A 320 25.84 -20.86 -34.92
C LYS A 320 24.96 -19.65 -35.24
N LYS A 321 23.82 -19.48 -34.56
CA LYS A 321 22.97 -18.30 -34.72
C LYS A 321 23.72 -17.03 -34.28
N LEU A 322 24.34 -17.03 -33.08
CA LEU A 322 25.14 -15.91 -32.58
C LEU A 322 26.34 -15.59 -33.49
N GLU A 323 26.96 -16.60 -34.09
CA GLU A 323 28.03 -16.44 -35.06
C GLU A 323 27.54 -15.78 -36.35
N ALA A 324 26.42 -16.26 -36.90
CA ALA A 324 25.79 -15.68 -38.11
C ALA A 324 25.35 -14.23 -37.88
N GLU A 325 24.93 -13.88 -36.65
CA GLU A 325 24.58 -12.52 -36.24
C GLU A 325 25.79 -11.64 -35.92
N ASN A 326 27.04 -12.10 -36.19
CA ASN A 326 28.30 -11.41 -35.85
C ASN A 326 28.40 -11.05 -34.36
N ARG A 327 27.87 -11.91 -33.49
CA ARG A 327 27.90 -11.72 -32.03
C ARG A 327 29.03 -12.47 -31.34
N ILE A 328 29.81 -13.26 -32.08
CA ILE A 328 30.98 -13.98 -31.57
C ILE A 328 32.23 -13.19 -31.87
N PHE A 329 33.03 -12.92 -30.85
CA PHE A 329 34.32 -12.25 -30.91
C PHE A 329 35.42 -13.25 -30.56
N PHE A 330 36.45 -13.35 -31.42
CA PHE A 330 37.62 -14.16 -31.19
C PHE A 330 38.82 -13.27 -30.81
N PRO A 331 39.28 -13.29 -29.55
CA PRO A 331 40.45 -12.53 -29.13
C PRO A 331 41.77 -13.10 -29.78
N ARG A 332 42.87 -12.37 -29.62
CA ARG A 332 44.20 -12.76 -30.12
C ARG A 332 44.20 -13.06 -31.62
N ASN A 333 43.71 -12.12 -32.40
CA ASN A 333 43.68 -12.23 -33.88
C ASN A 333 43.00 -13.53 -34.37
N GLY A 334 41.99 -13.99 -33.68
CA GLY A 334 41.23 -15.16 -34.10
C GLY A 334 41.69 -16.51 -33.51
N GLU A 335 42.74 -16.56 -32.68
CA GLU A 335 43.24 -17.80 -32.07
C GLU A 335 42.67 -18.11 -30.69
N GLY A 336 42.09 -17.10 -30.03
CA GLY A 336 41.55 -17.24 -28.66
C GLY A 336 40.19 -17.94 -28.61
N LYS A 337 39.81 -18.39 -27.40
CA LYS A 337 38.50 -18.97 -27.18
C LYS A 337 37.40 -17.92 -27.46
N PRO A 338 36.28 -18.30 -28.10
CA PRO A 338 35.23 -17.36 -28.47
C PRO A 338 34.61 -16.71 -27.26
N ARG A 339 34.24 -15.47 -27.46
CA ARG A 339 33.46 -14.66 -26.50
C ARG A 339 32.24 -14.09 -27.22
N TYR A 340 31.12 -13.94 -26.55
CA TYR A 340 29.94 -13.33 -27.16
C TYR A 340 29.79 -11.87 -26.73
N LYS A 341 29.33 -11.04 -27.68
CA LYS A 341 29.12 -9.60 -27.50
C LYS A 341 27.82 -9.33 -26.78
N ILE A 342 27.85 -8.46 -25.75
CA ILE A 342 26.69 -7.92 -25.04
C ILE A 342 26.70 -6.42 -25.28
N PHE A 343 25.76 -5.93 -26.08
CA PHE A 343 25.67 -4.53 -26.45
C PHE A 343 25.10 -3.68 -25.32
N LEU A 344 25.64 -2.48 -25.15
CA LEU A 344 25.23 -1.52 -24.13
C LEU A 344 23.76 -1.17 -24.25
N ASN A 345 23.31 -0.85 -25.46
CA ASN A 345 21.91 -0.45 -25.69
C ASN A 345 20.94 -1.60 -25.36
N GLU A 346 21.25 -2.82 -25.83
CA GLU A 346 20.42 -3.99 -25.51
C GLU A 346 20.34 -4.27 -24.01
N LYS A 347 21.45 -4.07 -23.28
CA LYS A 347 21.47 -4.26 -21.83
C LYS A 347 20.67 -3.18 -21.11
N LYS A 348 20.73 -1.93 -21.58
CA LYS A 348 19.91 -0.83 -21.08
C LYS A 348 18.41 -1.09 -21.30
N GLU A 349 18.03 -1.57 -22.48
CA GLU A 349 16.63 -1.84 -22.84
C GLU A 349 16.05 -3.08 -22.14
N LYS A 350 16.83 -4.15 -22.04
CA LYS A 350 16.37 -5.42 -21.47
C LYS A 350 16.02 -5.33 -20.00
N GLY A 351 16.63 -4.40 -19.25
CA GLY A 351 16.50 -4.28 -17.81
C GLY A 351 16.92 -5.54 -17.06
N ILE A 352 17.02 -5.46 -15.75
CA ILE A 352 17.33 -6.58 -14.85
C ILE A 352 16.37 -6.59 -13.66
N LEU A 353 16.12 -7.76 -13.11
CA LEU A 353 15.55 -7.87 -11.77
C LEU A 353 16.66 -7.62 -10.74
N PRO A 354 16.40 -6.88 -9.65
CA PRO A 354 17.38 -6.68 -8.60
C PRO A 354 17.69 -7.99 -7.87
N ASN A 355 18.84 -8.02 -7.21
CA ASN A 355 19.17 -9.06 -6.25
C ASN A 355 18.68 -8.65 -4.83
N THR A 356 18.99 -9.45 -3.82
CA THR A 356 18.60 -9.19 -2.42
C THR A 356 19.58 -8.29 -1.65
N TRP A 357 20.61 -7.77 -2.30
CA TRP A 357 21.62 -6.90 -1.71
C TRP A 357 21.51 -5.48 -2.30
N TRP A 358 20.99 -4.53 -1.49
CA TRP A 358 20.70 -3.16 -1.91
C TRP A 358 21.66 -2.16 -1.25
N ASP A 359 22.94 -2.22 -1.64
CA ASP A 359 24.01 -1.38 -1.10
C ASP A 359 24.22 -0.06 -1.87
N SER A 360 23.65 0.05 -3.07
CA SER A 360 23.78 1.23 -3.93
C SER A 360 22.69 2.28 -3.73
N ILE A 361 21.79 2.06 -2.76
CA ILE A 361 20.73 2.98 -2.34
C ILE A 361 21.26 3.89 -1.23
N SER A 362 20.81 5.14 -1.21
CA SER A 362 21.23 6.15 -0.24
C SER A 362 21.03 5.69 1.21
N SER A 363 21.96 6.13 2.08
CA SER A 363 21.90 5.88 3.51
C SER A 363 20.85 6.75 4.21
N ASN A 364 20.51 6.44 5.47
CA ASN A 364 19.62 7.28 6.27
C ASN A 364 20.21 8.68 6.55
N GLN A 365 21.54 8.81 6.59
CA GLN A 365 22.20 10.10 6.74
C GLN A 365 22.03 11.00 5.51
N GLU A 366 22.11 10.40 4.31
CA GLU A 366 21.83 11.12 3.06
C GLU A 366 20.36 11.53 2.99
N ALA A 367 19.42 10.66 3.40
CA ALA A 367 18.00 10.98 3.50
C ALA A 367 17.73 12.15 4.45
N THR A 368 18.39 12.19 5.62
CA THR A 368 18.30 13.31 6.56
C THR A 368 18.82 14.60 5.93
N THR A 369 19.91 14.53 5.17
CA THR A 369 20.49 15.70 4.48
C THR A 369 19.55 16.19 3.38
N GLU A 370 18.93 15.27 2.63
CA GLU A 370 17.94 15.62 1.61
C GLU A 370 16.71 16.30 2.21
N LEU A 371 16.18 15.76 3.32
CA LEU A 371 15.04 16.36 4.02
C LEU A 371 15.39 17.75 4.56
N LYS A 372 16.56 17.95 5.17
CA LYS A 372 17.01 19.27 5.63
C LYS A 372 17.02 20.29 4.50
N LYS A 373 17.60 19.95 3.35
CA LYS A 373 17.60 20.84 2.16
C LYS A 373 16.20 21.23 1.71
N LEU A 374 15.23 20.32 1.85
CA LEU A 374 13.85 20.60 1.52
C LEU A 374 13.18 21.57 2.51
N PHE A 375 13.69 21.63 3.75
CA PHE A 375 13.20 22.46 4.85
C PHE A 375 14.19 23.58 5.24
N ASP A 376 14.86 24.16 4.25
CA ASP A 376 15.75 25.34 4.45
C ASP A 376 16.84 25.07 5.49
N ASP A 377 17.48 23.89 5.38
CA ASP A 377 18.53 23.34 6.26
C ASP A 377 18.09 23.07 7.72
N LYS A 378 16.79 23.04 8.00
CA LYS A 378 16.23 22.66 9.31
C LYS A 378 15.86 21.18 9.37
N LEU A 379 16.10 20.54 10.51
CA LEU A 379 15.70 19.16 10.77
C LEU A 379 14.43 19.14 11.62
N TYR A 380 13.33 18.67 11.00
CA TYR A 380 12.03 18.58 11.66
C TYR A 380 11.57 17.15 11.92
N PHE A 381 12.21 16.17 11.30
CA PHE A 381 11.85 14.75 11.43
C PHE A 381 13.12 13.89 11.50
N ASP A 382 13.18 13.01 12.49
CA ASP A 382 14.30 12.09 12.67
C ASP A 382 14.13 10.84 11.79
N PHE A 383 15.26 10.33 11.28
CA PHE A 383 15.35 9.07 10.55
C PHE A 383 14.43 8.92 9.33
N PRO A 384 14.30 9.91 8.42
CA PRO A 384 13.51 9.74 7.21
C PRO A 384 14.10 8.63 6.35
N LYS A 385 13.24 7.91 5.62
CA LYS A 385 13.70 6.99 4.58
C LYS A 385 14.20 7.75 3.36
N PRO A 386 15.20 7.25 2.63
CA PRO A 386 15.67 7.86 1.40
C PRO A 386 14.62 7.84 0.29
N VAL A 387 14.52 8.93 -0.45
CA VAL A 387 13.58 9.04 -1.57
C VAL A 387 13.92 8.03 -2.67
N ASP A 388 15.19 7.83 -2.98
CA ASP A 388 15.66 6.88 -4.00
C ASP A 388 15.33 5.43 -3.65
N LEU A 389 15.25 5.05 -2.36
CA LEU A 389 14.77 3.73 -1.94
C LEU A 389 13.32 3.52 -2.36
N ILE A 390 12.47 4.47 -2.01
CA ILE A 390 11.03 4.33 -2.30
C ILE A 390 10.77 4.46 -3.80
N GLN A 391 11.50 5.35 -4.48
CA GLN A 391 11.44 5.46 -5.93
C GLN A 391 11.80 4.13 -6.60
N PHE A 392 12.88 3.48 -6.17
CA PHE A 392 13.28 2.17 -6.64
C PHE A 392 12.18 1.10 -6.43
N ILE A 393 11.53 1.09 -5.26
CA ILE A 393 10.43 0.18 -4.94
C ILE A 393 9.21 0.47 -5.85
N VAL A 394 8.86 1.74 -6.06
CA VAL A 394 7.75 2.15 -6.94
C VAL A 394 8.02 1.73 -8.38
N GLU A 395 9.22 1.99 -8.92
CA GLU A 395 9.62 1.58 -10.28
C GLU A 395 9.58 0.06 -10.46
N LEU A 396 10.00 -0.69 -9.44
CA LEU A 396 10.06 -2.16 -9.45
C LEU A 396 8.67 -2.80 -9.45
N SER A 397 7.67 -2.16 -8.85
CA SER A 397 6.41 -2.83 -8.47
C SER A 397 5.15 -2.23 -9.05
N THR A 398 5.22 -1.06 -9.69
CA THR A 398 4.02 -0.36 -10.19
C THR A 398 4.09 -0.05 -11.68
N ASN A 399 2.90 0.05 -12.29
CA ASN A 399 2.66 0.68 -13.58
C ASN A 399 2.26 2.15 -13.38
N LYS A 400 1.97 2.84 -14.48
CA LYS A 400 1.80 4.31 -14.49
C LYS A 400 0.52 4.82 -13.83
N GLU A 401 -0.51 4.00 -13.66
CA GLU A 401 -1.83 4.38 -13.13
C GLU A 401 -2.13 3.77 -11.76
N ASP A 402 -1.18 3.02 -11.19
CA ASP A 402 -1.38 2.24 -9.98
C ASP A 402 -1.47 3.12 -8.73
N ILE A 403 -2.12 2.59 -7.69
CA ILE A 403 -2.26 3.24 -6.39
C ILE A 403 -1.20 2.69 -5.43
N VAL A 404 -0.52 3.59 -4.74
CA VAL A 404 0.50 3.32 -3.71
C VAL A 404 -0.05 3.73 -2.35
N LEU A 405 -0.05 2.82 -1.39
CA LEU A 405 -0.49 3.06 -0.02
C LEU A 405 0.70 2.99 0.95
N ASP A 406 0.77 3.97 1.86
CA ASP A 406 1.70 3.96 2.99
C ASP A 406 0.93 4.37 4.26
N PHE A 407 0.68 3.39 5.14
CA PHE A 407 -0.10 3.63 6.37
C PHE A 407 0.76 3.76 7.64
N PHE A 408 2.08 3.93 7.46
CA PHE A 408 3.03 4.44 8.43
C PHE A 408 3.87 5.53 7.78
N SER A 409 3.19 6.56 7.23
CA SER A 409 3.81 7.47 6.25
C SER A 409 4.92 8.36 6.84
N GLY A 410 4.99 8.51 8.16
CA GLY A 410 5.99 9.31 8.84
C GLY A 410 6.08 10.71 8.25
N SER A 411 7.20 11.03 7.63
CA SER A 411 7.39 12.31 6.92
C SER A 411 6.93 12.29 5.46
N SER A 412 6.18 11.29 4.98
CA SER A 412 5.66 11.12 3.60
C SER A 412 6.74 11.06 2.52
N THR A 413 7.79 10.30 2.76
CA THR A 413 8.79 10.00 1.73
C THR A 413 8.18 9.33 0.52
N THR A 414 7.18 8.48 0.74
CA THR A 414 6.48 7.72 -0.31
C THR A 414 5.75 8.65 -1.29
N ALA A 415 5.06 9.68 -0.82
CA ALA A 415 4.42 10.67 -1.69
C ALA A 415 5.45 11.41 -2.55
N HIS A 416 6.57 11.84 -1.97
CA HIS A 416 7.67 12.48 -2.69
C HIS A 416 8.22 11.57 -3.81
N ALA A 417 8.45 10.29 -3.50
CA ALA A 417 8.97 9.32 -4.46
C ALA A 417 7.98 9.04 -5.61
N VAL A 418 6.67 8.93 -5.32
CA VAL A 418 5.63 8.74 -6.34
C VAL A 418 5.58 9.93 -7.30
N MET A 419 5.61 11.16 -6.80
CA MET A 419 5.66 12.37 -7.65
C MET A 419 6.94 12.40 -8.51
N ASN A 420 8.10 12.00 -7.96
CA ASN A 420 9.33 11.87 -8.73
C ASN A 420 9.18 10.84 -9.87
N CYS A 421 8.68 9.64 -9.59
CA CYS A 421 8.45 8.63 -10.64
C CYS A 421 7.53 9.16 -11.74
N ASN A 422 6.41 9.80 -11.36
CA ASN A 422 5.47 10.38 -12.31
C ASN A 422 6.11 11.47 -13.17
N SER A 423 6.99 12.31 -12.59
CA SER A 423 7.70 13.35 -13.34
C SER A 423 8.67 12.80 -14.38
N VAL A 424 9.31 11.65 -14.10
CA VAL A 424 10.30 11.01 -14.97
C VAL A 424 9.63 10.24 -16.11
N ASP A 425 8.61 9.43 -15.82
CA ASP A 425 8.02 8.52 -16.80
C ASP A 425 6.65 8.99 -17.34
N LYS A 426 6.20 10.19 -16.92
CA LYS A 426 4.89 10.77 -17.25
C LYS A 426 3.75 9.84 -16.84
N GLY A 427 3.89 9.21 -15.69
CA GLY A 427 2.85 8.39 -15.07
C GLY A 427 1.84 9.24 -14.30
N ASN A 428 0.76 8.60 -13.91
CA ASN A 428 -0.31 9.16 -13.08
C ASN A 428 -0.58 8.21 -11.89
N ARG A 429 0.50 7.70 -11.25
CA ARG A 429 0.37 6.93 -10.02
C ARG A 429 -0.20 7.82 -8.94
N LYS A 430 -1.07 7.26 -8.12
CA LYS A 430 -1.73 7.93 -7.02
C LYS A 430 -1.15 7.43 -5.71
N PHE A 431 -1.11 8.29 -4.70
CA PHE A 431 -0.69 7.90 -3.38
C PHE A 431 -1.82 8.09 -2.35
N ILE A 432 -1.84 7.20 -1.35
CA ILE A 432 -2.66 7.31 -0.14
C ILE A 432 -1.70 7.23 1.03
N MET A 433 -1.55 8.34 1.76
CA MET A 433 -0.70 8.43 2.95
C MET A 433 -1.57 8.44 4.19
N VAL A 434 -1.24 7.62 5.18
CA VAL A 434 -1.93 7.62 6.47
C VAL A 434 -0.92 7.86 7.58
N GLN A 435 -1.21 8.83 8.45
CA GLN A 435 -0.34 9.19 9.56
C GLN A 435 -1.15 9.57 10.81
N LEU A 436 -0.80 8.98 11.93
CA LEU A 436 -1.28 9.45 13.22
C LEU A 436 -0.69 10.84 13.52
N PRO A 437 -1.48 11.84 13.94
CA PRO A 437 -1.00 13.17 14.28
C PRO A 437 -0.30 13.19 15.66
N GLU A 438 0.78 12.44 15.79
CA GLU A 438 1.60 12.38 17.00
C GLU A 438 2.13 13.75 17.37
N LYS A 439 1.95 14.17 18.62
CA LYS A 439 2.38 15.47 19.12
C LYS A 439 3.90 15.59 19.14
N ILE A 440 4.40 16.72 18.73
CA ILE A 440 5.82 17.07 18.77
C ILE A 440 6.13 17.75 20.10
N GLU A 441 7.22 17.36 20.76
CA GLU A 441 7.66 17.97 22.00
C GLU A 441 7.95 19.47 21.83
N GLU A 442 7.52 20.30 22.78
CA GLU A 442 7.60 21.76 22.71
C GLU A 442 9.03 22.31 22.67
N ASN A 443 10.01 21.54 23.17
CA ASN A 443 11.44 21.90 23.18
C ASN A 443 12.07 21.76 21.77
N LEU A 444 11.47 20.99 20.85
CA LEU A 444 12.00 20.73 19.52
C LEU A 444 11.85 21.93 18.58
N ILE A 445 12.77 22.03 17.63
CA ILE A 445 12.78 23.11 16.62
C ILE A 445 11.48 23.09 15.78
N ALA A 446 10.99 21.92 15.42
CA ALA A 446 9.77 21.77 14.66
C ALA A 446 8.57 22.43 15.36
N TYR A 447 8.40 22.22 16.69
CA TYR A 447 7.33 22.85 17.46
C TYR A 447 7.45 24.37 17.50
N LYS A 448 8.67 24.88 17.71
CA LYS A 448 8.96 26.33 17.75
C LYS A 448 8.70 27.01 16.41
N ASP A 449 8.91 26.31 15.31
CA ASP A 449 8.63 26.78 13.94
C ASP A 449 7.16 26.58 13.52
N GLY A 450 6.29 26.12 14.43
CA GLY A 450 4.84 26.07 14.25
C GLY A 450 4.25 24.70 13.96
N TYR A 451 5.06 23.66 13.79
CA TYR A 451 4.58 22.29 13.59
C TYR A 451 4.23 21.63 14.92
N LYS A 452 2.96 21.35 15.17
CA LYS A 452 2.47 20.79 16.42
C LYS A 452 2.46 19.27 16.47
N ASN A 453 2.39 18.63 15.29
CA ASN A 453 2.38 17.18 15.14
C ASN A 453 3.13 16.73 13.86
N ILE A 454 3.41 15.43 13.77
CA ILE A 454 4.16 14.82 12.66
C ILE A 454 3.40 14.99 11.32
N SER A 455 2.06 14.92 11.33
CA SER A 455 1.25 15.07 10.12
C SER A 455 1.43 16.44 9.45
N GLN A 456 1.63 17.50 10.22
CA GLN A 456 1.88 18.84 9.66
C GLN A 456 3.22 18.91 8.93
N ILE A 457 4.27 18.29 9.46
CA ILE A 457 5.57 18.18 8.78
C ILE A 457 5.42 17.35 7.50
N SER A 458 4.70 16.25 7.58
CA SER A 458 4.43 15.33 6.49
C SER A 458 3.73 16.04 5.31
N LYS A 459 2.63 16.73 5.56
CA LYS A 459 1.90 17.52 4.56
C LYS A 459 2.77 18.63 3.95
N GLU A 460 3.54 19.33 4.76
CA GLU A 460 4.45 20.37 4.26
C GLU A 460 5.57 19.78 3.40
N ARG A 461 6.07 18.57 3.73
CA ARG A 461 7.01 17.87 2.85
C ARG A 461 6.38 17.58 1.48
N ILE A 462 5.14 17.12 1.42
CA ILE A 462 4.46 16.86 0.13
C ILE A 462 4.37 18.16 -0.66
N ARG A 463 3.96 19.29 -0.05
CA ARG A 463 3.87 20.60 -0.70
C ARG A 463 5.23 21.08 -1.23
N ARG A 464 6.29 20.97 -0.44
CA ARG A 464 7.64 21.43 -0.81
C ARG A 464 8.24 20.54 -1.89
N SER A 465 8.09 19.22 -1.80
CA SER A 465 8.57 18.31 -2.83
C SER A 465 7.84 18.50 -4.16
N GLY A 466 6.51 18.69 -4.13
CA GLY A 466 5.74 19.01 -5.33
C GLY A 466 6.19 20.31 -6.01
N ARG A 467 6.38 21.37 -5.24
CA ARG A 467 6.92 22.66 -5.76
C ARG A 467 8.31 22.49 -6.34
N LYS A 468 9.19 21.75 -5.66
CA LYS A 468 10.55 21.50 -6.14
C LYS A 468 10.54 20.72 -7.46
N ILE A 469 9.83 19.59 -7.51
CA ILE A 469 9.74 18.77 -8.73
C ILE A 469 9.18 19.59 -9.89
N LYS A 470 8.13 20.38 -9.65
CA LYS A 470 7.54 21.27 -10.68
C LYS A 470 8.54 22.26 -11.23
N ASN A 471 9.33 22.90 -10.35
CA ASN A 471 10.34 23.87 -10.76
C ASN A 471 11.52 23.21 -11.50
N ASP A 472 11.97 22.04 -11.04
CA ASP A 472 13.15 21.36 -11.58
C ASP A 472 12.86 20.68 -12.94
N THR A 473 11.62 20.17 -13.14
CA THR A 473 11.27 19.32 -14.30
C THR A 473 10.24 19.92 -15.24
N ASN A 474 9.45 20.91 -14.77
CA ASN A 474 8.28 21.43 -15.46
C ASN A 474 7.28 20.33 -15.92
N ALA A 475 7.26 19.19 -15.22
CA ALA A 475 6.39 18.07 -15.55
C ALA A 475 4.91 18.41 -15.28
N LYS A 476 4.02 17.88 -16.13
CA LYS A 476 2.57 18.01 -15.96
C LYS A 476 2.05 16.76 -15.27
N ILE A 477 2.10 16.76 -13.95
CA ILE A 477 1.60 15.67 -13.09
C ILE A 477 0.66 16.25 -12.03
N ASP A 478 -0.05 15.39 -11.31
CA ASP A 478 -0.82 15.78 -10.13
C ASP A 478 0.13 16.05 -8.95
N TYR A 479 0.17 17.32 -8.51
CA TYR A 479 0.93 17.78 -7.34
C TYR A 479 0.05 18.00 -6.12
N GLY A 480 -1.26 17.87 -6.28
CA GLY A 480 -2.26 18.06 -5.24
C GLY A 480 -2.38 16.84 -4.32
N PHE A 481 -3.09 17.04 -3.22
CA PHE A 481 -3.57 15.98 -2.34
C PHE A 481 -4.74 16.48 -1.49
N ARG A 482 -5.72 15.58 -1.24
CA ARG A 482 -6.85 15.83 -0.34
C ARG A 482 -6.44 15.42 1.07
N VAL A 483 -6.70 16.29 2.03
CA VAL A 483 -6.51 15.99 3.45
C VAL A 483 -7.84 15.58 4.04
N TYR A 484 -7.84 14.43 4.71
CA TYR A 484 -8.94 13.94 5.53
C TYR A 484 -8.47 13.71 6.96
N GLN A 485 -9.36 13.91 7.90
CA GLN A 485 -9.16 13.60 9.32
C GLN A 485 -10.12 12.50 9.75
N LEU A 486 -9.61 11.49 10.44
CA LEU A 486 -10.42 10.48 11.09
C LEU A 486 -11.20 11.10 12.25
N ASP A 487 -12.51 10.91 12.28
CA ASP A 487 -13.39 11.44 13.32
C ASP A 487 -14.52 10.45 13.60
N SER A 488 -15.29 10.74 14.66
CA SER A 488 -16.53 10.02 14.95
C SER A 488 -17.56 10.16 13.83
N SER A 489 -18.52 9.26 13.77
CA SER A 489 -19.63 9.33 12.81
C SER A 489 -20.24 10.73 12.72
N ASN A 490 -20.70 11.11 11.51
CA ASN A 490 -21.44 12.36 11.32
C ASN A 490 -22.85 12.33 11.94
N MET A 491 -23.29 11.12 12.32
CA MET A 491 -24.62 10.92 12.93
C MET A 491 -24.51 10.88 14.44
N GLU A 492 -25.56 11.36 15.14
CA GLU A 492 -25.70 11.17 16.58
C GLU A 492 -25.83 9.68 16.92
N GLU A 493 -25.20 9.24 18.01
CA GLU A 493 -25.35 7.87 18.49
C GLU A 493 -26.69 7.72 19.23
N THR A 494 -27.61 7.02 18.60
CA THR A 494 -28.89 6.65 19.24
C THR A 494 -28.70 5.39 20.07
N ASN A 495 -28.29 5.54 21.32
CA ASN A 495 -28.08 4.42 22.26
C ASN A 495 -29.41 3.87 22.87
N LEU A 496 -30.58 4.36 22.45
CA LEU A 496 -31.86 3.97 23.02
C LEU A 496 -32.45 2.74 22.31
N LYS A 497 -32.88 1.76 23.08
CA LYS A 497 -33.67 0.63 22.55
C LYS A 497 -35.02 1.17 22.08
N ILE A 498 -35.53 0.66 20.96
CA ILE A 498 -36.82 1.07 20.33
C ILE A 498 -37.99 1.16 21.33
N GLN A 499 -37.90 0.48 22.47
CA GLN A 499 -38.91 0.45 23.51
C GLN A 499 -38.89 1.68 24.46
N ASP A 500 -37.88 2.50 24.42
CA ASP A 500 -37.61 3.59 25.34
C ASP A 500 -37.90 4.98 24.74
N TYR A 501 -38.40 5.07 23.49
CA TYR A 501 -38.68 6.34 22.81
C TYR A 501 -40.01 6.97 23.25
N ASN A 502 -39.96 8.23 23.62
CA ASN A 502 -41.13 9.11 23.69
C ASN A 502 -41.23 10.01 22.44
N GLN A 503 -42.36 10.70 22.22
CA GLN A 503 -42.64 11.48 21.00
C GLN A 503 -41.63 12.59 20.76
N SER A 504 -41.07 13.23 21.80
CA SER A 504 -40.07 14.29 21.70
C SER A 504 -38.69 13.76 21.31
N GLU A 505 -38.40 12.48 21.57
CA GLU A 505 -37.16 11.80 21.15
C GLU A 505 -37.27 11.28 19.73
N LEU A 506 -38.47 10.98 19.25
CA LEU A 506 -38.72 10.67 17.82
C LEU A 506 -38.49 11.90 16.94
N ASP A 507 -38.83 13.10 17.41
CA ASP A 507 -38.56 14.36 16.70
C ASP A 507 -37.04 14.68 16.65
N LEU A 508 -36.24 14.19 17.62
CA LEU A 508 -34.77 14.26 17.60
C LEU A 508 -34.16 13.28 16.60
N LEU A 509 -34.85 12.22 16.21
CA LEU A 509 -34.41 11.27 15.18
C LEU A 509 -34.54 11.84 13.76
N GLU A 510 -35.38 12.84 13.53
CA GLU A 510 -35.45 13.55 12.24
C GLU A 510 -34.21 14.39 11.96
N ASN A 511 -33.46 14.80 13.01
CA ASN A 511 -32.19 15.55 12.91
C ASN A 511 -31.07 14.77 13.59
N ASN A 512 -30.71 13.61 13.02
CA ASN A 512 -29.66 12.75 13.55
C ASN A 512 -28.23 13.16 13.15
N ILE A 513 -28.06 14.28 12.45
CA ILE A 513 -26.77 14.80 12.03
C ILE A 513 -26.19 15.68 13.14
N LYS A 514 -24.93 15.44 13.51
CA LYS A 514 -24.23 16.26 14.50
C LYS A 514 -24.14 17.72 14.04
N PRO A 515 -24.35 18.71 14.94
CA PRO A 515 -24.50 20.11 14.58
C PRO A 515 -23.20 20.75 14.03
N ASP A 516 -22.04 20.17 14.29
CA ASP A 516 -20.73 20.62 13.81
C ASP A 516 -20.35 20.03 12.43
N ARG A 517 -21.24 19.30 11.79
CA ARG A 517 -20.98 18.66 10.49
C ARG A 517 -21.38 19.57 9.33
N THR A 518 -20.53 19.56 8.32
CA THR A 518 -20.71 20.32 7.08
C THR A 518 -21.24 19.42 5.95
N ASP A 519 -21.72 20.01 4.89
CA ASP A 519 -22.14 19.28 3.68
C ASP A 519 -20.99 18.46 3.08
N ASN A 520 -19.74 18.93 3.18
CA ASN A 520 -18.56 18.18 2.73
C ASN A 520 -18.31 16.94 3.59
N ASP A 521 -18.59 16.99 4.89
CA ASP A 521 -18.50 15.83 5.79
C ASP A 521 -19.54 14.76 5.39
N LEU A 522 -20.77 15.18 5.15
CA LEU A 522 -21.86 14.29 4.69
C LEU A 522 -21.57 13.70 3.32
N LEU A 523 -21.10 14.51 2.38
CA LEU A 523 -20.71 14.05 1.05
C LEU A 523 -19.61 12.99 1.12
N THR A 524 -18.59 13.20 1.96
CA THR A 524 -17.48 12.25 2.16
C THR A 524 -17.99 10.91 2.71
N GLN A 525 -18.87 10.95 3.71
CA GLN A 525 -19.47 9.74 4.26
C GLN A 525 -20.31 8.98 3.21
N LEU A 526 -21.06 9.69 2.37
CA LEU A 526 -21.81 9.08 1.28
C LEU A 526 -20.90 8.41 0.23
N ILE A 527 -19.79 9.06 -0.12
CA ILE A 527 -18.77 8.49 -1.02
C ILE A 527 -18.27 7.15 -0.46
N LEU A 528 -17.91 7.13 0.84
CA LEU A 528 -17.45 5.93 1.54
C LEU A 528 -18.55 4.86 1.58
N ASN A 529 -19.74 5.18 2.05
CA ASN A 529 -20.85 4.22 2.21
C ASN A 529 -21.28 3.55 0.89
N TRP A 530 -21.00 4.19 -0.25
CA TRP A 530 -21.26 3.60 -1.57
C TRP A 530 -20.05 2.97 -2.24
N GLY A 531 -18.97 2.81 -1.50
CA GLY A 531 -17.75 2.17 -2.03
C GLY A 531 -17.10 2.95 -3.17
N LEU A 532 -17.34 4.25 -3.25
CA LEU A 532 -16.75 5.12 -4.26
C LEU A 532 -15.35 5.58 -3.81
N PRO A 533 -14.35 5.61 -4.70
CA PRO A 533 -13.05 6.15 -4.35
C PRO A 533 -13.12 7.62 -3.93
N LEU A 534 -12.43 7.96 -2.84
CA LEU A 534 -12.29 9.33 -2.36
C LEU A 534 -11.52 10.24 -3.33
N SER A 535 -10.85 9.65 -4.33
CA SER A 535 -10.12 10.34 -5.39
C SER A 535 -10.99 10.83 -6.55
N LEU A 536 -12.28 10.49 -6.58
CA LEU A 536 -13.18 10.93 -7.66
C LEU A 536 -13.33 12.44 -7.68
N LYS A 537 -13.39 13.00 -8.90
CA LYS A 537 -13.62 14.44 -9.10
C LYS A 537 -14.94 14.85 -8.49
N ILE A 538 -14.91 15.95 -7.74
CA ILE A 538 -16.09 16.58 -7.14
C ILE A 538 -16.36 17.89 -7.90
N GLU A 539 -17.56 18.04 -8.40
CA GLU A 539 -18.06 19.27 -9.04
C GLU A 539 -19.26 19.77 -8.24
N SER A 540 -19.46 21.07 -8.23
CA SER A 540 -20.64 21.70 -7.64
C SER A 540 -21.29 22.64 -8.64
N PHE A 541 -22.61 22.69 -8.67
CA PHE A 541 -23.40 23.58 -9.49
C PHE A 541 -24.75 23.87 -8.83
N GLU A 542 -25.43 24.92 -9.29
CA GLU A 542 -26.72 25.31 -8.74
C GLU A 542 -27.88 24.80 -9.58
N VAL A 543 -28.91 24.28 -8.91
CA VAL A 543 -30.19 23.91 -9.49
C VAL A 543 -31.30 24.58 -8.69
N GLU A 544 -32.08 25.47 -9.32
CA GLU A 544 -33.16 26.24 -8.65
C GLU A 544 -32.68 26.93 -7.36
N ALA A 545 -31.50 27.54 -7.41
CA ALA A 545 -30.81 28.19 -6.31
C ALA A 545 -30.44 27.26 -5.14
N LYS A 546 -30.31 25.96 -5.39
CA LYS A 546 -29.86 24.94 -4.45
C LYS A 546 -28.51 24.42 -4.90
N LEU A 547 -27.58 24.24 -3.96
CA LEU A 547 -26.25 23.70 -4.24
C LEU A 547 -26.30 22.17 -4.43
N VAL A 548 -25.87 21.70 -5.57
CA VAL A 548 -25.77 20.28 -5.89
C VAL A 548 -24.31 19.88 -6.04
N TYR A 549 -23.90 18.89 -5.28
CA TYR A 549 -22.61 18.25 -5.43
C TYR A 549 -22.74 17.07 -6.39
N LYS A 550 -21.77 16.94 -7.30
CA LYS A 550 -21.67 15.85 -8.28
C LYS A 550 -20.32 15.16 -8.13
N VAL A 551 -20.34 13.88 -7.78
CA VAL A 551 -19.15 13.05 -7.67
C VAL A 551 -19.08 12.15 -8.90
N ALA A 552 -18.16 12.49 -9.82
CA ALA A 552 -18.12 11.92 -11.17
C ALA A 552 -19.53 11.97 -11.81
N ASN A 553 -19.98 10.87 -12.44
CA ASN A 553 -21.34 10.76 -12.96
C ASN A 553 -22.22 9.79 -12.13
N SER A 554 -21.76 9.44 -10.93
CA SER A 554 -22.35 8.33 -10.16
C SER A 554 -23.23 8.80 -9.01
N LEU A 555 -22.85 9.90 -8.34
CA LEU A 555 -23.51 10.38 -7.13
C LEU A 555 -23.76 11.89 -7.22
N TYR A 556 -25.00 12.26 -6.96
CA TYR A 556 -25.40 13.64 -6.75
C TYR A 556 -25.90 13.79 -5.31
N ALA A 557 -25.62 14.91 -4.66
CA ALA A 557 -26.10 15.22 -3.32
C ALA A 557 -26.55 16.68 -3.25
N CYS A 558 -27.67 16.93 -2.64
CA CYS A 558 -28.16 18.28 -2.31
C CYS A 558 -28.60 18.27 -0.85
N PHE A 559 -27.98 19.15 -0.07
CA PHE A 559 -28.22 19.23 1.38
C PHE A 559 -28.95 20.52 1.79
N ASP A 560 -29.41 21.30 0.82
CA ASP A 560 -30.20 22.50 1.04
C ASP A 560 -31.64 22.14 1.42
N ASP A 561 -32.28 23.04 2.15
CA ASP A 561 -33.69 22.89 2.58
C ASP A 561 -34.67 23.24 1.46
N ASP A 562 -35.93 22.93 1.65
CA ASP A 562 -37.07 23.25 0.76
C ASP A 562 -36.92 22.64 -0.64
N ILE A 563 -36.53 21.37 -0.72
CA ILE A 563 -36.50 20.60 -1.97
C ILE A 563 -37.94 20.38 -2.48
N ASP A 564 -38.22 20.81 -3.70
CA ASP A 564 -39.55 20.79 -4.30
C ASP A 564 -39.60 20.01 -5.65
N GLU A 565 -40.80 19.94 -6.23
CA GLU A 565 -41.04 19.29 -7.52
C GLU A 565 -40.31 19.98 -8.69
N LYS A 566 -40.08 21.29 -8.61
CA LYS A 566 -39.38 22.04 -9.65
C LYS A 566 -37.91 21.64 -9.70
N PHE A 567 -37.28 21.55 -8.53
CA PHE A 567 -35.94 20.99 -8.39
C PHE A 567 -35.86 19.58 -8.98
N ALA A 568 -36.79 18.69 -8.59
CA ALA A 568 -36.83 17.31 -9.07
C ALA A 568 -36.91 17.21 -10.61
N LYS A 569 -37.75 18.03 -11.23
CA LYS A 569 -37.88 18.10 -12.70
C LYS A 569 -36.61 18.58 -13.39
N THR A 570 -35.89 19.52 -12.79
CA THR A 570 -34.65 20.05 -13.35
C THR A 570 -33.50 19.07 -13.20
N ILE A 571 -33.29 18.49 -12.01
CA ILE A 571 -32.19 17.55 -11.76
C ILE A 571 -32.37 16.21 -12.49
N ALA A 572 -33.62 15.79 -12.73
CA ALA A 572 -33.91 14.58 -13.51
C ALA A 572 -33.36 14.62 -14.95
N LYS A 573 -33.16 15.82 -15.53
CA LYS A 573 -32.56 16.00 -16.87
C LYS A 573 -31.09 15.59 -16.92
N GLU A 574 -30.39 15.71 -15.78
CA GLU A 574 -28.99 15.27 -15.63
C GLU A 574 -28.86 13.74 -15.54
N LYS A 575 -29.98 13.03 -15.32
CA LYS A 575 -30.06 11.55 -15.18
C LYS A 575 -29.03 10.98 -14.20
N PRO A 576 -28.98 11.48 -12.93
CA PRO A 576 -28.06 10.94 -11.96
C PRO A 576 -28.36 9.48 -11.70
N LEU A 577 -27.33 8.62 -11.55
CA LEU A 577 -27.54 7.25 -11.12
C LEU A 577 -28.08 7.21 -9.68
N ARG A 578 -27.58 8.10 -8.83
CA ARG A 578 -27.98 8.22 -7.44
C ARG A 578 -28.08 9.69 -7.05
N ILE A 579 -29.11 10.03 -6.28
CA ILE A 579 -29.26 11.35 -5.68
C ILE A 579 -29.64 11.22 -4.20
N VAL A 580 -29.02 12.06 -3.37
CA VAL A 580 -29.21 12.05 -1.91
C VAL A 580 -29.60 13.42 -1.41
N PHE A 581 -30.50 13.44 -0.44
CA PHE A 581 -30.97 14.61 0.29
C PHE A 581 -30.86 14.36 1.80
N LYS A 582 -30.86 15.43 2.61
CA LYS A 582 -31.19 15.30 4.04
C LYS A 582 -32.68 15.02 4.18
N ASP A 583 -33.08 14.27 5.18
CA ASP A 583 -34.50 14.05 5.43
C ASP A 583 -35.22 15.36 5.79
N SER A 584 -34.56 16.22 6.56
CA SER A 584 -34.98 17.58 6.88
C SER A 584 -35.07 18.54 5.68
N SER A 585 -34.51 18.20 4.52
CA SER A 585 -34.60 19.03 3.29
C SER A 585 -36.03 19.10 2.72
N PHE A 586 -36.95 18.28 3.18
CA PHE A 586 -38.33 18.25 2.71
C PHE A 586 -39.26 18.89 3.75
N LYS A 587 -40.23 19.70 3.30
CA LYS A 587 -41.22 20.33 4.19
C LYS A 587 -42.08 19.34 4.93
N ASN A 588 -42.32 18.17 4.34
CA ASN A 588 -43.13 17.08 4.90
C ASN A 588 -42.98 15.82 4.04
N ASP A 589 -43.47 14.69 4.52
CA ASP A 589 -43.43 13.39 3.84
C ASP A 589 -44.13 13.37 2.47
N ASN A 590 -45.15 14.22 2.28
CA ASN A 590 -45.83 14.33 0.98
C ASN A 590 -44.89 14.96 -0.08
N ALA A 591 -44.13 16.00 0.29
CA ALA A 591 -43.14 16.63 -0.59
C ALA A 591 -42.04 15.64 -0.98
N LYS A 592 -41.54 14.88 0.01
CA LYS A 592 -40.55 13.80 -0.20
C LYS A 592 -41.05 12.74 -1.16
N SER A 593 -42.32 12.27 -0.94
CA SER A 593 -42.96 11.27 -1.77
C SER A 593 -43.19 11.75 -3.20
N ASN A 594 -43.60 12.98 -3.40
CA ASN A 594 -43.80 13.61 -4.70
C ASN A 594 -42.47 13.71 -5.49
N VAL A 595 -41.40 14.20 -4.84
CA VAL A 595 -40.08 14.28 -5.45
C VAL A 595 -39.59 12.89 -5.86
N LYS A 596 -39.75 11.88 -5.00
CA LYS A 596 -39.38 10.50 -5.32
C LYS A 596 -40.16 9.94 -6.51
N GLN A 597 -41.47 10.19 -6.58
CA GLN A 597 -42.29 9.73 -7.71
C GLN A 597 -41.89 10.44 -9.01
N LEU A 598 -41.65 11.75 -8.98
CA LEU A 598 -41.19 12.53 -10.13
C LEU A 598 -39.85 12.04 -10.66
N LEU A 599 -38.88 11.82 -9.78
CA LEU A 599 -37.59 11.25 -10.18
C LEU A 599 -37.76 9.89 -10.82
N LYS A 600 -38.57 9.00 -10.23
CA LYS A 600 -38.86 7.68 -10.79
C LYS A 600 -39.54 7.73 -12.15
N GLN A 601 -40.37 8.75 -12.39
CA GLN A 601 -41.07 8.94 -13.67
C GLN A 601 -40.15 9.54 -14.75
N LEU A 602 -39.36 10.57 -14.40
CA LEU A 602 -38.56 11.35 -15.34
C LEU A 602 -37.16 10.76 -15.57
N SER A 603 -36.61 10.05 -14.58
CA SER A 603 -35.31 9.39 -14.63
C SER A 603 -35.41 8.03 -13.92
N PRO A 604 -36.00 7.00 -14.52
CA PRO A 604 -36.32 5.72 -13.88
C PRO A 604 -35.09 4.99 -13.28
N GLU A 605 -33.91 5.23 -13.83
CA GLU A 605 -32.65 4.64 -13.36
C GLU A 605 -32.07 5.36 -12.12
N THR A 606 -32.64 6.51 -11.72
CA THR A 606 -32.16 7.28 -10.57
C THR A 606 -32.64 6.67 -9.26
N GLU A 607 -31.70 6.22 -8.43
CA GLU A 607 -31.94 5.81 -7.06
C GLU A 607 -31.92 7.05 -6.14
N MET A 608 -33.07 7.39 -5.53
CA MET A 608 -33.15 8.45 -4.52
C MET A 608 -33.04 7.87 -3.13
N LYS A 609 -32.15 8.44 -2.30
CA LYS A 609 -32.02 8.16 -0.86
C LYS A 609 -32.09 9.44 -0.04
N VAL A 610 -32.35 9.28 1.25
CA VAL A 610 -32.25 10.33 2.28
C VAL A 610 -31.31 9.87 3.39
N ILE A 611 -30.69 10.83 4.07
CA ILE A 611 -29.82 10.65 5.24
C ILE A 611 -30.36 11.45 6.40
#